data_9301437fc79d3055b2113ab51e3ffe2e
#
_entry.id   9301437fc79d3055b2113ab51e3ffe2e
#
_cell.length_a   1.000
_cell.length_b   1.000
_cell.length_c   1.000
_cell.angle_alpha   90.00
_cell.angle_beta   90.00
_cell.angle_gamma   90.00
#
_symmetry.space_group_name_H-M   'P 1'
#
loop_
_entity.id
_entity.type
_entity.pdbx_description
1 polymer ?
#
loop_
_entity_poly.entity_id
_entity_poly.type
_entity_poly.pdbx_seq_one_letter_code
_entity_poly.pdbx_strand_id
1 'polypeptide(L)'
;MRYLEIRSLGPVAKTELMEITSVTLFCGRQGSGKSTIVKVLSSCIWLEKSIVKQEVSEKHYTLYNRFRNNLCAYHQIEDFFGPDTYIKYVGDAYTFEYKEERLYISKRRSDGEYLLPKVMYIPAERNFMVAIEQAEKVRNLPPSLVTLQEEYLKALGSMKEPFPLLDGFAIEYNKQNKIAYIVKDKSKVRAHKGASGLQSLLPLLLVSSYLSSSISNGPTTTLSADERATLRKKIERIQEDSSLSDHLKKIIIEDLSKVITPRCIWCIVEEPEQNLYPLSQKEVLLALLRNRQNSRGSGLVMTTHSPYIINYLSICVKAHQVAHGASPDIIAKVEKIIPQASLLAPQDLSIYEIDEDGSVKKLETYDGIPTDSNFLNNALAETNDLYGDLMDIEDDANK
;
A
#
# COMPACT_ATOMS: atom_id res chain seq x y z
N MET A 1 -0.73 17.10 -0.92
CA MET A 1 -1.54 16.33 -1.90
C MET A 1 -0.63 15.83 -2.99
N ARG A 2 -0.74 14.55 -3.33
CA ARG A 2 0.04 13.90 -4.38
C ARG A 2 -0.81 13.66 -5.62
N TYR A 3 -0.18 13.73 -6.78
CA TYR A 3 -0.86 13.47 -8.05
C TYR A 3 0.02 12.61 -8.95
N LEU A 4 -0.61 11.81 -9.80
CA LEU A 4 0.06 10.96 -10.78
C LEU A 4 -0.67 11.01 -12.13
N GLU A 5 0.08 11.18 -13.20
CA GLU A 5 -0.40 11.07 -14.58
C GLU A 5 0.54 10.13 -15.33
N ILE A 6 -0.04 9.21 -16.13
CA ILE A 6 0.71 8.25 -16.94
C ILE A 6 0.10 8.22 -18.34
N ARG A 7 0.96 8.15 -19.36
CA ARG A 7 0.56 7.90 -20.75
C ARG A 7 1.53 6.93 -21.39
N SER A 8 1.01 6.02 -22.20
CA SER A 8 1.78 5.07 -23.02
C SER A 8 2.81 4.29 -22.21
N LEU A 9 2.38 3.62 -21.12
CA LEU A 9 3.24 2.78 -20.30
C LEU A 9 2.64 1.37 -20.17
N GLY A 10 3.18 0.41 -20.91
CA GLY A 10 2.65 -0.96 -20.95
C GLY A 10 1.15 -0.97 -21.26
N PRO A 11 0.30 -1.59 -20.44
CA PRO A 11 -1.14 -1.63 -20.66
C PRO A 11 -1.87 -0.31 -20.34
N VAL A 12 -1.21 0.68 -19.75
CA VAL A 12 -1.81 1.98 -19.43
C VAL A 12 -1.70 2.89 -20.64
N ALA A 13 -2.81 3.17 -21.31
CA ALA A 13 -2.84 4.07 -22.45
C ALA A 13 -2.76 5.53 -22.00
N LYS A 14 -3.67 5.95 -21.12
CA LYS A 14 -3.73 7.33 -20.63
C LYS A 14 -4.50 7.42 -19.33
N THR A 15 -3.96 8.22 -18.40
CA THR A 15 -4.70 8.68 -17.21
C THR A 15 -4.93 10.19 -17.29
N GLU A 16 -5.93 10.67 -16.59
CA GLU A 16 -5.96 12.07 -16.18
C GLU A 16 -4.92 12.30 -15.06
N LEU A 17 -4.80 13.54 -14.58
CA LEU A 17 -4.01 13.83 -13.40
C LEU A 17 -4.74 13.30 -12.16
N MET A 18 -4.42 12.08 -11.77
CA MET A 18 -5.05 11.37 -10.65
C MET A 18 -4.60 11.94 -9.31
N GLU A 19 -5.54 12.26 -8.45
CA GLU A 19 -5.29 12.63 -7.06
C GLU A 19 -5.04 11.37 -6.21
N ILE A 20 -3.87 11.29 -5.59
CA ILE A 20 -3.51 10.19 -4.69
C ILE A 20 -3.83 10.63 -3.25
N THR A 21 -4.99 10.21 -2.78
CA THR A 21 -5.48 10.50 -1.43
C THR A 21 -4.90 9.52 -0.40
N SER A 22 -5.25 9.69 0.86
CA SER A 22 -4.76 8.81 1.92
C SER A 22 -5.27 7.36 1.81
N VAL A 23 -6.38 7.13 1.10
CA VAL A 23 -6.82 5.82 0.62
C VAL A 23 -7.12 5.93 -0.87
N THR A 24 -6.36 5.22 -1.69
CA THR A 24 -6.55 5.22 -3.14
C THR A 24 -6.72 3.77 -3.63
N LEU A 25 -7.77 3.52 -4.40
CA LEU A 25 -8.07 2.21 -4.96
C LEU A 25 -8.07 2.27 -6.49
N PHE A 26 -7.42 1.29 -7.11
CA PHE A 26 -7.48 1.05 -8.55
C PHE A 26 -8.22 -0.26 -8.81
N CYS A 27 -9.32 -0.20 -9.55
CA CYS A 27 -10.10 -1.36 -9.94
C CYS A 27 -10.19 -1.48 -11.47
N GLY A 28 -10.52 -2.67 -11.96
CA GLY A 28 -10.61 -2.95 -13.40
C GLY A 28 -10.28 -4.40 -13.72
N ARG A 29 -10.38 -4.79 -14.99
CA ARG A 29 -10.11 -6.15 -15.46
C ARG A 29 -8.65 -6.58 -15.24
N GLN A 30 -8.42 -7.89 -15.27
CA GLN A 30 -7.08 -8.44 -15.24
C GLN A 30 -6.27 -7.96 -16.45
N GLY A 31 -5.00 -7.59 -16.23
CA GLY A 31 -4.14 -7.07 -17.30
C GLY A 31 -4.37 -5.61 -17.71
N SER A 32 -5.35 -4.89 -17.12
CA SER A 32 -5.67 -3.50 -17.48
C SER A 32 -4.62 -2.45 -17.07
N GLY A 33 -3.59 -2.81 -16.30
CA GLY A 33 -2.52 -1.89 -15.90
C GLY A 33 -2.56 -1.39 -14.45
N LYS A 34 -3.47 -1.91 -13.59
CA LYS A 34 -3.54 -1.55 -12.16
C LYS A 34 -2.19 -1.67 -11.46
N SER A 35 -1.54 -2.82 -11.60
CA SER A 35 -0.20 -3.06 -11.02
C SER A 35 0.85 -2.12 -11.56
N THR A 36 0.80 -1.78 -12.85
CA THR A 36 1.73 -0.82 -13.48
C THR A 36 1.63 0.55 -12.81
N ILE A 37 0.41 1.05 -12.60
CA ILE A 37 0.17 2.36 -11.97
C ILE A 37 0.73 2.39 -10.54
N VAL A 38 0.41 1.39 -9.72
CA VAL A 38 0.85 1.37 -8.31
C VAL A 38 2.35 1.12 -8.16
N LYS A 39 2.99 0.40 -9.10
CA LYS A 39 4.44 0.21 -9.17
C LYS A 39 5.17 1.51 -9.50
N VAL A 40 4.67 2.29 -10.47
CA VAL A 40 5.19 3.64 -10.77
C VAL A 40 5.03 4.56 -9.56
N LEU A 41 3.86 4.57 -8.95
CA LEU A 41 3.59 5.37 -7.76
C LEU A 41 4.55 5.02 -6.60
N SER A 42 4.75 3.72 -6.34
CA SER A 42 5.72 3.21 -5.37
C SER A 42 7.13 3.74 -5.63
N SER A 43 7.57 3.65 -6.89
CA SER A 43 8.87 4.14 -7.33
C SER A 43 9.03 5.65 -7.11
N CYS A 44 8.01 6.43 -7.45
CA CYS A 44 8.03 7.88 -7.30
C CYS A 44 8.06 8.31 -5.81
N ILE A 45 7.23 7.69 -4.96
CA ILE A 45 7.24 8.00 -3.52
C ILE A 45 8.59 7.62 -2.89
N TRP A 46 9.15 6.46 -3.29
CA TRP A 46 10.47 6.04 -2.82
C TRP A 46 11.57 7.01 -3.27
N LEU A 47 11.55 7.46 -4.52
CA LEU A 47 12.52 8.41 -5.06
C LEU A 47 12.46 9.75 -4.31
N GLU A 48 11.25 10.30 -4.13
CA GLU A 48 11.04 11.54 -3.37
C GLU A 48 11.65 11.43 -1.97
N LYS A 49 11.30 10.35 -1.24
CA LYS A 49 11.87 10.05 0.08
C LYS A 49 13.39 10.01 0.05
N SER A 50 13.98 9.29 -0.90
CA SER A 50 15.44 9.08 -0.97
C SER A 50 16.19 10.35 -1.28
N ILE A 51 15.62 11.25 -2.09
CA ILE A 51 16.19 12.58 -2.35
C ILE A 51 16.10 13.46 -1.10
N VAL A 52 14.96 13.49 -0.41
CA VAL A 52 14.79 14.26 0.83
C VAL A 52 15.76 13.79 1.92
N LYS A 53 15.95 12.47 2.06
CA LYS A 53 16.95 11.88 2.97
C LYS A 53 18.41 12.12 2.54
N GLN A 54 18.64 12.66 1.34
CA GLN A 54 19.99 12.81 0.74
C GLN A 54 20.72 11.46 0.57
N GLU A 55 20.00 10.35 0.46
CA GLU A 55 20.55 9.04 0.12
C GLU A 55 20.95 8.99 -1.36
N VAL A 56 20.21 9.72 -2.18
CA VAL A 56 20.42 9.81 -3.62
C VAL A 56 20.39 11.27 -4.04
N SER A 57 21.32 11.68 -4.92
CA SER A 57 21.27 13.02 -5.51
C SER A 57 20.22 13.10 -6.61
N GLU A 58 19.62 14.29 -6.81
CA GLU A 58 18.66 14.53 -7.90
C GLU A 58 19.23 14.12 -9.27
N LYS A 59 20.53 14.40 -9.51
CA LYS A 59 21.21 14.06 -10.76
C LYS A 59 21.35 12.55 -11.01
N HIS A 60 21.29 11.72 -9.97
CA HIS A 60 21.53 10.28 -10.13
C HIS A 60 20.55 9.62 -11.08
N TYR A 61 19.25 9.91 -10.93
CA TYR A 61 18.20 9.28 -11.75
C TYR A 61 17.86 10.05 -13.03
N THR A 62 18.37 11.27 -13.21
CA THR A 62 18.19 12.04 -14.46
C THR A 62 19.15 11.62 -15.59
N LEU A 63 20.19 10.85 -15.27
CA LEU A 63 21.20 10.42 -16.21
C LEU A 63 21.06 8.94 -16.56
N TYR A 64 21.47 8.59 -17.80
CA TYR A 64 21.56 7.20 -18.32
C TYR A 64 20.26 6.40 -18.19
N ASN A 65 19.13 7.05 -18.24
CA ASN A 65 17.81 6.45 -18.08
C ASN A 65 17.67 5.54 -16.83
N ARG A 66 18.38 5.90 -15.73
CA ARG A 66 18.38 5.10 -14.48
C ARG A 66 17.01 5.04 -13.82
N PHE A 67 16.15 6.02 -14.06
CA PHE A 67 14.78 5.95 -13.60
C PHE A 67 14.09 4.68 -14.12
N ARG A 68 14.13 4.43 -15.43
CA ARG A 68 13.63 3.21 -16.07
C ARG A 68 14.44 1.99 -15.63
N ASN A 69 15.75 2.01 -15.92
CA ASN A 69 16.60 0.81 -15.89
C ASN A 69 16.95 0.31 -14.48
N ASN A 70 16.88 1.18 -13.48
CA ASN A 70 17.24 0.82 -12.11
C ASN A 70 16.01 0.91 -11.18
N LEU A 71 15.31 2.05 -11.18
CA LEU A 71 14.23 2.28 -10.22
C LEU A 71 12.96 1.52 -10.61
N CYS A 72 12.54 1.62 -11.87
CA CYS A 72 11.37 0.89 -12.36
C CYS A 72 11.64 -0.61 -12.55
N ALA A 73 12.90 -1.01 -12.81
CA ALA A 73 13.33 -2.40 -12.83
C ALA A 73 13.20 -3.10 -11.47
N TYR A 74 13.24 -2.35 -10.35
CA TYR A 74 12.92 -2.91 -9.03
C TYR A 74 11.54 -3.57 -8.98
N HIS A 75 10.59 -3.04 -9.75
CA HIS A 75 9.23 -3.55 -9.90
C HIS A 75 9.02 -4.36 -11.19
N GLN A 76 10.06 -4.61 -11.98
CA GLN A 76 9.99 -5.34 -13.25
C GLN A 76 9.02 -4.71 -14.26
N ILE A 77 9.06 -3.39 -14.41
CA ILE A 77 8.26 -2.63 -15.38
C ILE A 77 9.12 -1.83 -16.37
N GLU A 78 10.43 -2.05 -16.39
CA GLU A 78 11.37 -1.35 -17.28
C GLU A 78 11.08 -1.60 -18.77
N ASP A 79 10.56 -2.78 -19.12
CA ASP A 79 10.21 -3.15 -20.49
C ASP A 79 8.89 -2.54 -20.97
N PHE A 80 8.11 -1.94 -20.09
CA PHE A 80 6.86 -1.26 -20.44
C PHE A 80 7.05 0.15 -21.00
N PHE A 81 8.28 0.68 -20.91
CA PHE A 81 8.62 2.01 -21.38
C PHE A 81 8.84 2.02 -22.88
N GLY A 82 8.13 2.89 -23.59
CA GLY A 82 8.30 3.20 -25.00
C GLY A 82 8.75 4.66 -25.21
N PRO A 83 8.98 5.07 -26.47
CA PRO A 83 9.40 6.43 -26.80
C PRO A 83 8.38 7.50 -26.39
N ASP A 84 7.08 7.15 -26.44
CA ASP A 84 5.98 8.06 -26.11
C ASP A 84 5.56 7.99 -24.63
N THR A 85 6.30 7.25 -23.81
CA THR A 85 5.99 7.14 -22.38
C THR A 85 6.12 8.48 -21.69
N TYR A 86 5.04 8.88 -21.02
CA TYR A 86 4.98 10.06 -20.18
C TYR A 86 4.53 9.69 -18.77
N ILE A 87 5.26 10.17 -17.78
CA ILE A 87 4.89 10.04 -16.35
C ILE A 87 5.08 11.38 -15.69
N LYS A 88 4.06 11.87 -15.00
CA LYS A 88 4.16 13.04 -14.13
C LYS A 88 3.70 12.70 -12.73
N TYR A 89 4.61 12.84 -11.78
CA TYR A 89 4.31 12.71 -10.35
C TYR A 89 4.49 14.05 -9.67
N VAL A 90 3.49 14.47 -8.93
CA VAL A 90 3.54 15.65 -8.08
C VAL A 90 3.49 15.20 -6.65
N GLY A 91 4.65 15.17 -5.98
CA GLY A 91 4.79 14.77 -4.59
C GLY A 91 4.64 15.93 -3.60
N ASP A 92 4.98 15.70 -2.35
CA ASP A 92 4.94 16.74 -1.31
C ASP A 92 6.15 17.67 -1.36
N ALA A 93 7.35 17.15 -1.73
CA ALA A 93 8.60 17.89 -1.79
C ALA A 93 9.12 18.10 -3.22
N TYR A 94 8.80 17.20 -4.14
CA TYR A 94 9.31 17.20 -5.51
C TYR A 94 8.22 16.90 -6.54
N THR A 95 8.46 17.37 -7.76
CA THR A 95 7.73 16.96 -8.97
C THR A 95 8.71 16.22 -9.88
N PHE A 96 8.28 15.06 -10.37
CA PHE A 96 8.99 14.26 -11.35
C PHE A 96 8.21 14.26 -12.66
N GLU A 97 8.91 14.46 -13.77
CA GLU A 97 8.35 14.37 -15.11
C GLU A 97 9.28 13.52 -15.99
N TYR A 98 8.79 12.37 -16.41
CA TYR A 98 9.48 11.50 -17.36
C TYR A 98 8.88 11.68 -18.74
N LYS A 99 9.70 12.09 -19.68
CA LYS A 99 9.33 12.27 -21.11
C LYS A 99 10.59 12.20 -21.96
N GLU A 100 10.44 11.82 -23.23
CA GLU A 100 11.57 11.73 -24.16
C GLU A 100 12.74 10.92 -23.59
N GLU A 101 12.42 9.80 -22.94
CA GLU A 101 13.35 8.90 -22.24
C GLU A 101 14.22 9.57 -21.16
N ARG A 102 13.79 10.71 -20.61
CA ARG A 102 14.51 11.45 -19.58
C ARG A 102 13.62 11.78 -18.38
N LEU A 103 14.19 11.73 -17.20
CA LEU A 103 13.55 12.19 -15.99
C LEU A 103 13.97 13.63 -15.67
N TYR A 104 12.98 14.49 -15.47
CA TYR A 104 13.14 15.86 -14.98
C TYR A 104 12.68 15.91 -13.53
N ILE A 105 13.45 16.55 -12.66
CA ILE A 105 13.19 16.69 -11.24
C ILE A 105 13.14 18.17 -10.90
N SER A 106 12.07 18.60 -10.24
CA SER A 106 11.95 19.97 -9.74
C SER A 106 11.46 19.96 -8.28
N LYS A 107 12.10 20.78 -7.46
CA LYS A 107 11.73 20.95 -6.07
C LYS A 107 10.44 21.78 -5.95
N ARG A 108 9.50 21.32 -5.12
CA ARG A 108 8.29 22.09 -4.82
C ARG A 108 8.54 23.04 -3.64
N ARG A 109 7.94 24.20 -3.70
CA ARG A 109 7.75 25.05 -2.53
C ARG A 109 6.57 24.50 -1.74
N SER A 110 6.80 23.96 -0.57
CA SER A 110 5.76 23.50 0.33
C SER A 110 5.88 24.28 1.63
N ASP A 111 4.76 24.84 2.10
CA ASP A 111 4.68 25.52 3.38
C ASP A 111 4.52 24.54 4.55
N GLY A 112 4.43 23.23 4.27
CA GLY A 112 4.25 22.16 5.25
C GLY A 112 5.50 21.34 5.51
N GLU A 113 5.58 20.75 6.70
CA GLU A 113 6.61 19.77 7.05
C GLU A 113 6.48 18.51 6.18
N TYR A 114 7.58 18.07 5.57
CA TYR A 114 7.62 16.78 4.86
C TYR A 114 7.64 15.63 5.86
N LEU A 115 6.57 14.83 5.87
CA LEU A 115 6.51 13.62 6.68
C LEU A 115 7.19 12.48 5.94
N LEU A 116 8.38 12.08 6.41
CA LEU A 116 9.18 11.03 5.77
C LEU A 116 8.42 9.70 5.78
N PRO A 117 8.10 9.09 4.63
CA PRO A 117 7.37 7.84 4.60
C PRO A 117 8.28 6.61 4.71
N LYS A 118 7.82 5.58 5.40
CA LYS A 118 8.23 4.19 5.12
C LYS A 118 7.35 3.69 3.98
N VAL A 119 7.95 3.44 2.83
CA VAL A 119 7.23 2.90 1.67
C VAL A 119 7.29 1.38 1.71
N MET A 120 6.14 0.72 1.62
CA MET A 120 6.05 -0.74 1.58
C MET A 120 5.13 -1.16 0.44
N TYR A 121 5.70 -1.86 -0.54
CA TYR A 121 4.96 -2.50 -1.62
C TYR A 121 4.75 -3.98 -1.28
N ILE A 122 3.48 -4.41 -1.30
CA ILE A 122 3.06 -5.78 -1.00
C ILE A 122 2.42 -6.36 -2.26
N PRO A 123 3.16 -7.15 -3.05
CA PRO A 123 2.67 -7.70 -4.32
C PRO A 123 1.62 -8.79 -4.13
N ALA A 124 0.96 -9.16 -5.23
CA ALA A 124 -0.01 -10.25 -5.25
C ALA A 124 0.65 -11.61 -4.90
N GLU A 125 1.90 -11.83 -5.30
CA GLU A 125 2.65 -13.06 -5.07
C GLU A 125 3.14 -13.25 -3.62
N ARG A 126 2.67 -12.43 -2.68
CA ARG A 126 3.08 -12.45 -1.26
C ARG A 126 2.93 -13.79 -0.55
N ASN A 127 1.99 -14.65 -1.00
CA ASN A 127 1.79 -15.98 -0.43
C ASN A 127 3.01 -16.90 -0.59
N PHE A 128 3.85 -16.64 -1.60
CA PHE A 128 5.10 -17.36 -1.86
C PHE A 128 5.99 -17.47 -0.61
N MET A 129 6.07 -16.41 0.19
CA MET A 129 6.90 -16.39 1.40
C MET A 129 6.45 -17.35 2.48
N VAL A 130 5.18 -17.75 2.45
CA VAL A 130 4.60 -18.66 3.44
C VAL A 130 4.41 -20.05 2.86
N ALA A 131 4.06 -20.17 1.57
CA ALA A 131 3.81 -21.43 0.89
C ALA A 131 5.08 -22.31 0.76
N ILE A 132 6.24 -21.68 0.73
CA ILE A 132 7.54 -22.39 0.60
C ILE A 132 8.24 -22.45 1.96
N GLU A 133 8.57 -23.67 2.40
CA GLU A 133 9.41 -23.85 3.58
C GLU A 133 10.82 -23.32 3.29
N GLN A 134 11.31 -22.40 4.11
CA GLN A 134 12.61 -21.72 3.93
C GLN A 134 12.67 -20.85 2.64
N ALA A 135 11.62 -20.08 2.39
CA ALA A 135 11.57 -19.17 1.25
C ALA A 135 12.77 -18.21 1.18
N GLU A 136 13.44 -17.94 2.32
CA GLU A 136 14.66 -17.14 2.41
C GLU A 136 15.88 -17.75 1.69
N LYS A 137 15.83 -19.04 1.33
CA LYS A 137 16.88 -19.72 0.57
C LYS A 137 16.65 -19.68 -0.94
N VAL A 138 15.50 -19.22 -1.39
CA VAL A 138 15.20 -19.11 -2.82
C VAL A 138 16.00 -17.95 -3.41
N ARG A 139 16.70 -18.24 -4.52
CA ARG A 139 17.52 -17.27 -5.24
C ARG A 139 16.74 -16.61 -6.37
N ASN A 140 17.19 -15.45 -6.81
CA ASN A 140 16.65 -14.72 -7.97
C ASN A 140 15.17 -14.31 -7.81
N LEU A 141 14.72 -14.01 -6.59
CA LEU A 141 13.42 -13.40 -6.37
C LEU A 141 13.39 -11.97 -6.91
N PRO A 142 12.23 -11.49 -7.38
CA PRO A 142 12.03 -10.08 -7.65
C PRO A 142 12.43 -9.20 -6.47
N PRO A 143 13.12 -8.06 -6.68
CA PRO A 143 13.59 -7.21 -5.59
C PRO A 143 12.49 -6.76 -4.63
N SER A 144 11.27 -6.53 -5.13
CA SER A 144 10.10 -6.19 -4.32
C SER A 144 9.70 -7.32 -3.35
N LEU A 145 9.78 -8.58 -3.80
CA LEU A 145 9.55 -9.76 -2.93
C LEU A 145 10.66 -9.93 -1.90
N VAL A 146 11.92 -9.68 -2.27
CA VAL A 146 13.05 -9.72 -1.32
C VAL A 146 12.83 -8.70 -0.19
N THR A 147 12.46 -7.47 -0.53
CA THR A 147 12.19 -6.44 0.47
C THR A 147 11.01 -6.82 1.38
N LEU A 148 9.94 -7.36 0.81
CA LEU A 148 8.81 -7.82 1.61
C LEU A 148 9.21 -8.99 2.53
N GLN A 149 10.02 -9.92 2.05
CA GLN A 149 10.53 -11.05 2.84
C GLN A 149 11.36 -10.58 4.04
N GLU A 150 12.25 -9.60 3.85
CA GLU A 150 13.02 -9.03 4.93
C GLU A 150 12.12 -8.40 6.01
N GLU A 151 11.12 -7.60 5.61
CA GLU A 151 10.18 -6.99 6.55
C GLU A 151 9.29 -8.04 7.23
N TYR A 152 8.89 -9.09 6.52
CA TYR A 152 8.15 -10.22 7.07
C TYR A 152 8.95 -10.98 8.14
N LEU A 153 10.22 -11.27 7.88
CA LEU A 153 11.09 -11.93 8.86
C LEU A 153 11.35 -11.05 10.10
N LYS A 154 11.52 -9.73 9.92
CA LYS A 154 11.60 -8.78 11.03
C LYS A 154 10.33 -8.77 11.87
N ALA A 155 9.18 -8.76 11.20
CA ALA A 155 7.87 -8.78 11.86
C ALA A 155 7.68 -10.06 12.68
N LEU A 156 7.97 -11.23 12.11
CA LEU A 156 7.96 -12.52 12.83
C LEU A 156 8.90 -12.50 14.04
N GLY A 157 10.13 -12.02 13.84
CA GLY A 157 11.14 -11.94 14.92
C GLY A 157 10.75 -11.00 16.06
N SER A 158 9.96 -9.97 15.79
CA SER A 158 9.48 -8.99 16.76
C SER A 158 8.31 -9.48 17.61
N MET A 159 7.61 -10.54 17.18
CA MET A 159 6.45 -11.06 17.89
C MET A 159 6.83 -11.53 19.29
N LYS A 160 6.04 -11.09 20.28
CA LYS A 160 6.12 -11.51 21.69
C LYS A 160 5.00 -12.49 22.05
N GLU A 161 3.87 -12.33 21.39
CA GLU A 161 2.63 -13.09 21.58
C GLU A 161 2.10 -13.55 20.21
N PRO A 162 1.18 -14.53 20.18
CA PRO A 162 0.53 -14.92 18.95
C PRO A 162 -0.15 -13.72 18.25
N PHE A 163 0.09 -13.56 16.97
CA PHE A 163 -0.50 -12.48 16.19
C PHE A 163 -1.88 -12.92 15.69
N PRO A 164 -2.97 -12.19 16.03
CA PRO A 164 -4.30 -12.55 15.58
C PRO A 164 -4.45 -12.33 14.06
N LEU A 165 -5.01 -13.34 13.41
CA LEU A 165 -5.50 -13.28 12.03
C LEU A 165 -7.02 -13.14 12.04
N LEU A 166 -7.67 -13.54 10.94
CA LEU A 166 -9.13 -13.53 10.79
C LEU A 166 -9.75 -14.83 11.29
N ASP A 167 -11.05 -14.81 11.52
CA ASP A 167 -11.88 -16.00 11.86
C ASP A 167 -11.36 -16.81 13.06
N GLY A 168 -10.74 -16.15 14.04
CA GLY A 168 -10.19 -16.78 15.24
C GLY A 168 -8.87 -17.53 15.01
N PHE A 169 -8.27 -17.42 13.83
CA PHE A 169 -6.92 -17.89 13.59
C PHE A 169 -5.89 -16.92 14.18
N ALA A 170 -4.74 -17.46 14.57
CA ALA A 170 -3.58 -16.67 14.97
C ALA A 170 -2.29 -17.31 14.45
N ILE A 171 -1.21 -16.52 14.42
CA ILE A 171 0.12 -16.99 14.10
C ILE A 171 0.96 -17.06 15.36
N GLU A 172 1.59 -18.20 15.58
CA GLU A 172 2.68 -18.37 16.54
C GLU A 172 4.00 -18.54 15.80
N TYR A 173 5.04 -17.88 16.28
CA TYR A 173 6.38 -18.02 15.71
C TYR A 173 7.37 -18.59 16.72
N ASN A 174 7.92 -19.75 16.40
CA ASN A 174 9.00 -20.35 17.19
C ASN A 174 10.35 -19.78 16.72
N LYS A 175 10.96 -18.93 17.56
CA LYS A 175 12.22 -18.23 17.22
C LYS A 175 13.43 -19.16 17.17
N GLN A 176 13.42 -20.30 17.90
CA GLN A 176 14.55 -21.21 17.94
C GLN A 176 14.71 -21.98 16.63
N ASN A 177 13.62 -22.55 16.14
CA ASN A 177 13.61 -23.31 14.88
C ASN A 177 13.14 -22.51 13.66
N LYS A 178 12.78 -21.20 13.85
CA LYS A 178 12.31 -20.28 12.81
C LYS A 178 11.08 -20.79 12.05
N ILE A 179 10.16 -21.45 12.74
CA ILE A 179 8.93 -21.99 12.14
C ILE A 179 7.72 -21.16 12.59
N ALA A 180 6.91 -20.72 11.63
CA ALA A 180 5.60 -20.12 11.87
C ALA A 180 4.51 -21.20 11.84
N TYR A 181 3.56 -21.09 12.77
CA TYR A 181 2.42 -21.98 12.91
C TYR A 181 1.13 -21.18 12.86
N ILE A 182 0.16 -21.66 12.09
CA ILE A 182 -1.23 -21.21 12.16
C ILE A 182 -1.91 -22.00 13.28
N VAL A 183 -2.55 -21.31 14.20
CA VAL A 183 -3.23 -21.90 15.34
C VAL A 183 -4.69 -21.44 15.38
N LYS A 184 -5.58 -22.36 15.73
CA LYS A 184 -6.99 -22.07 16.03
C LYS A 184 -7.49 -23.15 17.00
N ASP A 185 -8.05 -22.74 18.12
CA ASP A 185 -8.51 -23.63 19.19
C ASP A 185 -7.41 -24.62 19.61
N LYS A 186 -7.62 -25.92 19.39
CA LYS A 186 -6.65 -27.00 19.65
C LYS A 186 -5.80 -27.37 18.43
N SER A 187 -6.04 -26.73 17.27
CA SER A 187 -5.32 -27.04 16.03
C SER A 187 -4.06 -26.19 15.91
N LYS A 188 -2.96 -26.82 15.51
CA LYS A 188 -1.69 -26.15 15.24
C LYS A 188 -1.05 -26.78 14.01
N VAL A 189 -0.88 -26.00 12.94
CA VAL A 189 -0.35 -26.45 11.65
C VAL A 189 0.76 -25.52 11.22
N ARG A 190 1.85 -26.06 10.63
CA ARG A 190 2.90 -25.21 10.03
C ARG A 190 2.31 -24.30 8.96
N ALA A 191 2.70 -23.04 8.94
CA ALA A 191 2.11 -22.02 8.07
C ALA A 191 2.13 -22.41 6.57
N HIS A 192 3.20 -23.04 6.07
CA HIS A 192 3.31 -23.49 4.68
C HIS A 192 2.34 -24.63 4.32
N LYS A 193 1.73 -25.29 5.31
CA LYS A 193 0.69 -26.33 5.11
C LYS A 193 -0.73 -25.79 5.35
N GLY A 194 -0.86 -24.51 5.65
CA GLY A 194 -2.15 -23.86 5.86
C GLY A 194 -2.91 -23.61 4.56
N ALA A 195 -4.17 -23.19 4.68
CA ALA A 195 -4.98 -22.79 3.54
C ALA A 195 -4.37 -21.58 2.81
N SER A 196 -4.52 -21.53 1.49
CA SER A 196 -3.95 -20.48 0.63
C SER A 196 -4.36 -19.06 1.04
N GLY A 197 -5.61 -18.87 1.49
CA GLY A 197 -6.09 -17.60 2.02
C GLY A 197 -5.29 -17.14 3.24
N LEU A 198 -5.02 -18.04 4.21
CA LEU A 198 -4.22 -17.72 5.38
C LEU A 198 -2.75 -17.46 5.02
N GLN A 199 -2.21 -18.17 4.01
CA GLN A 199 -0.87 -17.91 3.50
C GLN A 199 -0.75 -16.54 2.82
N SER A 200 -1.76 -16.09 2.10
CA SER A 200 -1.81 -14.75 1.49
C SER A 200 -2.00 -13.64 2.53
N LEU A 201 -2.80 -13.90 3.56
CA LEU A 201 -3.09 -12.98 4.65
C LEU A 201 -1.89 -12.69 5.55
N LEU A 202 -1.15 -13.73 5.86
CA LEU A 202 -0.11 -13.66 6.90
C LEU A 202 0.93 -12.57 6.62
N PRO A 203 1.63 -12.54 5.46
CA PRO A 203 2.58 -11.46 5.20
C PRO A 203 1.90 -10.09 5.10
N LEU A 204 0.68 -10.01 4.57
CA LEU A 204 -0.05 -8.75 4.42
C LEU A 204 -0.36 -8.11 5.78
N LEU A 205 -1.04 -8.84 6.67
CA LEU A 205 -1.47 -8.30 7.95
C LEU A 205 -0.30 -8.11 8.93
N LEU A 206 0.61 -9.10 8.98
CA LEU A 206 1.73 -9.04 9.91
C LEU A 206 2.68 -7.89 9.56
N VAL A 207 3.06 -7.73 8.29
CA VAL A 207 3.98 -6.66 7.87
C VAL A 207 3.33 -5.29 8.02
N SER A 208 2.08 -5.11 7.55
CA SER A 208 1.39 -3.82 7.66
C SER A 208 1.19 -3.40 9.13
N SER A 209 0.83 -4.33 10.01
CA SER A 209 0.67 -4.07 11.44
C SER A 209 2.02 -3.77 12.13
N TYR A 210 3.06 -4.56 11.82
CA TYR A 210 4.41 -4.34 12.34
C TYR A 210 4.94 -2.95 11.98
N LEU A 211 4.85 -2.55 10.71
CA LEU A 211 5.33 -1.26 10.26
C LEU A 211 4.55 -0.10 10.88
N SER A 212 3.23 -0.23 10.94
CA SER A 212 2.34 0.75 11.56
C SER A 212 2.68 0.95 13.06
N SER A 213 2.82 -0.14 13.81
CA SER A 213 3.19 -0.12 15.22
C SER A 213 4.60 0.43 15.44
N SER A 214 5.54 0.11 14.55
CA SER A 214 6.92 0.58 14.65
C SER A 214 7.04 2.10 14.51
N ILE A 215 6.22 2.72 13.67
CA ILE A 215 6.18 4.19 13.53
C ILE A 215 5.58 4.84 14.78
N SER A 216 4.52 4.27 15.32
CA SER A 216 3.84 4.80 16.53
C SER A 216 4.70 4.68 17.79
N ASN A 217 5.55 3.65 17.89
CA ASN A 217 6.39 3.38 19.06
C ASN A 217 7.73 4.13 19.07
N GLY A 218 8.00 4.95 18.07
CA GLY A 218 9.16 5.86 18.03
C GLY A 218 10.30 5.43 17.11
N PRO A 219 11.30 6.33 16.91
CA PRO A 219 12.24 6.29 15.79
C PRO A 219 13.25 5.13 15.79
N THR A 220 13.53 4.52 16.92
CA THR A 220 14.62 3.51 17.02
C THR A 220 14.27 2.14 16.45
N THR A 221 13.00 1.85 16.22
CA THR A 221 12.54 0.53 15.77
C THR A 221 12.41 0.39 14.25
N THR A 222 12.31 1.51 13.53
CA THR A 222 12.03 1.53 12.08
C THR A 222 13.28 1.51 11.19
N LEU A 223 14.45 1.86 11.73
CA LEU A 223 15.69 1.94 10.98
C LEU A 223 16.34 0.55 10.80
N SER A 224 16.87 0.27 9.62
CA SER A 224 17.71 -0.90 9.37
C SER A 224 19.01 -0.82 10.17
N ALA A 225 19.78 -1.93 10.25
CA ALA A 225 21.07 -1.94 10.93
C ALA A 225 22.04 -0.92 10.31
N ASP A 226 22.07 -0.83 8.98
CA ASP A 226 22.93 0.08 8.22
C ASP A 226 22.50 1.55 8.38
N GLU A 227 21.18 1.82 8.36
CA GLU A 227 20.64 3.15 8.63
C GLU A 227 21.01 3.61 10.04
N ARG A 228 20.91 2.73 11.03
CA ARG A 228 21.33 3.02 12.42
C ARG A 228 22.83 3.28 12.54
N ALA A 229 23.67 2.48 11.87
CA ALA A 229 25.09 2.68 11.87
C ALA A 229 25.48 4.01 11.20
N THR A 230 24.83 4.35 10.10
CA THR A 230 25.04 5.62 9.40
C THR A 230 24.61 6.82 10.25
N LEU A 231 23.47 6.70 10.93
CA LEU A 231 22.98 7.74 11.83
C LEU A 231 23.94 7.96 13.01
N ARG A 232 24.41 6.87 13.64
CA ARG A 232 25.41 6.96 14.71
C ARG A 232 26.67 7.72 14.28
N LYS A 233 27.24 7.35 13.14
CA LYS A 233 28.44 8.05 12.60
C LYS A 233 28.19 9.54 12.37
N LYS A 234 26.99 9.91 11.89
CA LYS A 234 26.64 11.33 11.69
C LYS A 234 26.50 12.06 13.05
N ILE A 235 25.88 11.43 14.04
CA ILE A 235 25.71 11.98 15.39
C ILE A 235 27.07 12.14 16.07
N GLU A 236 27.94 11.14 15.99
CA GLU A 236 29.31 11.18 16.54
C GLU A 236 30.09 12.35 15.96
N ARG A 237 30.07 12.54 14.63
CA ARG A 237 30.72 13.69 13.98
C ARG A 237 30.21 15.05 14.47
N ILE A 238 28.87 15.17 14.66
CA ILE A 238 28.29 16.42 15.18
C ILE A 238 28.69 16.64 16.63
N GLN A 239 28.76 15.59 17.44
CA GLN A 239 29.16 15.66 18.85
C GLN A 239 30.65 16.03 18.99
N GLU A 240 31.52 15.52 18.11
CA GLU A 240 32.95 15.78 18.10
C GLU A 240 33.33 17.16 17.53
N ASP A 241 32.43 17.82 16.81
CA ASP A 241 32.69 19.13 16.19
C ASP A 241 32.78 20.22 17.29
N SER A 242 34.00 20.65 17.57
CA SER A 242 34.28 21.68 18.57
C SER A 242 33.86 23.10 18.13
N SER A 243 33.57 23.33 16.84
CA SER A 243 33.07 24.61 16.34
C SER A 243 31.60 24.89 16.67
N LEU A 244 30.84 23.84 17.07
CA LEU A 244 29.43 23.93 17.37
C LEU A 244 29.18 24.01 18.88
N SER A 245 28.33 24.94 19.31
CA SER A 245 27.87 24.97 20.69
C SER A 245 26.95 23.76 21.00
N ASP A 246 26.87 23.34 22.28
CA ASP A 246 26.04 22.20 22.68
C ASP A 246 24.57 22.41 22.34
N HIS A 247 24.09 23.66 22.37
CA HIS A 247 22.73 23.99 21.95
C HIS A 247 22.52 23.75 20.44
N LEU A 248 23.46 24.19 19.60
CA LEU A 248 23.43 23.94 18.16
C LEU A 248 23.54 22.46 17.82
N LYS A 249 24.43 21.72 18.51
CA LYS A 249 24.55 20.26 18.35
C LYS A 249 23.22 19.57 18.59
N LYS A 250 22.51 19.94 19.68
CA LYS A 250 21.19 19.36 20.02
C LYS A 250 20.17 19.64 18.93
N ILE A 251 20.08 20.88 18.44
CA ILE A 251 19.16 21.25 17.34
C ILE A 251 19.48 20.44 16.07
N ILE A 252 20.75 20.38 15.68
CA ILE A 252 21.16 19.64 14.47
C ILE A 252 20.85 18.14 14.59
N ILE A 253 21.08 17.54 15.76
CA ILE A 253 20.77 16.13 16.00
C ILE A 253 19.24 15.88 15.98
N GLU A 254 18.45 16.78 16.54
CA GLU A 254 16.98 16.71 16.48
C GLU A 254 16.48 16.81 15.04
N ASP A 255 16.99 17.76 14.27
CA ASP A 255 16.60 17.93 12.86
C ASP A 255 17.09 16.76 11.98
N LEU A 256 18.29 16.25 12.22
CA LEU A 256 18.81 15.06 11.56
C LEU A 256 17.89 13.83 11.85
N SER A 257 17.45 13.69 13.08
CA SER A 257 16.53 12.61 13.48
C SER A 257 15.18 12.72 12.76
N LYS A 258 14.63 13.93 12.61
CA LYS A 258 13.39 14.17 11.85
C LYS A 258 13.53 13.80 10.37
N VAL A 259 14.67 14.10 9.77
CA VAL A 259 14.93 13.83 8.33
C VAL A 259 15.19 12.36 8.05
N ILE A 260 15.71 11.59 9.00
CA ILE A 260 16.08 10.18 8.78
C ILE A 260 14.99 9.20 9.24
N THR A 261 14.21 9.56 10.25
CA THR A 261 13.22 8.66 10.85
C THR A 261 11.89 8.71 10.13
N PRO A 262 11.36 7.58 9.64
CA PRO A 262 10.01 7.52 9.09
C PRO A 262 8.96 7.97 10.11
N ARG A 263 8.04 8.83 9.66
CA ARG A 263 6.95 9.40 10.47
C ARG A 263 5.57 8.98 10.01
N CYS A 264 5.49 8.39 8.82
CA CYS A 264 4.27 7.82 8.27
C CYS A 264 4.60 6.59 7.43
N ILE A 265 3.57 5.81 7.09
CA ILE A 265 3.68 4.65 6.21
C ILE A 265 2.91 4.90 4.91
N TRP A 266 3.49 4.56 3.78
CA TRP A 266 2.77 4.38 2.53
C TRP A 266 2.79 2.90 2.17
N CYS A 267 1.64 2.24 2.41
CA CYS A 267 1.45 0.83 2.12
C CYS A 267 0.74 0.69 0.77
N ILE A 268 1.38 0.01 -0.17
CA ILE A 268 0.86 -0.23 -1.51
C ILE A 268 0.61 -1.73 -1.62
N VAL A 269 -0.64 -2.13 -1.75
CA VAL A 269 -1.08 -3.53 -1.66
C VAL A 269 -1.77 -3.95 -2.95
N GLU A 270 -1.25 -4.98 -3.58
CA GLU A 270 -1.96 -5.62 -4.69
C GLU A 270 -2.92 -6.68 -4.16
N GLU A 271 -4.15 -6.64 -4.67
CA GLU A 271 -5.20 -7.63 -4.45
C GLU A 271 -5.33 -8.08 -2.98
N PRO A 272 -5.71 -7.19 -2.04
CA PRO A 272 -5.86 -7.56 -0.63
C PRO A 272 -6.85 -8.70 -0.43
N GLU A 273 -7.78 -8.88 -1.36
CA GLU A 273 -8.81 -9.93 -1.39
C GLU A 273 -8.31 -11.32 -1.80
N GLN A 274 -7.08 -11.46 -2.25
CA GLN A 274 -6.57 -12.68 -2.87
C GLN A 274 -6.80 -13.94 -2.02
N ASN A 275 -7.46 -14.96 -2.61
CA ASN A 275 -7.80 -16.24 -1.98
C ASN A 275 -8.71 -16.13 -0.74
N LEU A 276 -9.48 -15.04 -0.58
CA LEU A 276 -10.32 -14.79 0.57
C LEU A 276 -11.81 -14.89 0.26
N TYR A 277 -12.56 -15.45 1.22
CA TYR A 277 -14.00 -15.38 1.24
C TYR A 277 -14.49 -13.92 1.43
N PRO A 278 -15.66 -13.52 0.87
CA PRO A 278 -16.12 -12.13 0.93
C PRO A 278 -16.12 -11.47 2.30
N LEU A 279 -16.55 -12.17 3.36
CA LEU A 279 -16.53 -11.61 4.72
C LEU A 279 -15.09 -11.39 5.23
N SER A 280 -14.17 -12.29 4.90
CA SER A 280 -12.75 -12.14 5.26
C SER A 280 -12.10 -10.97 4.52
N GLN A 281 -12.56 -10.62 3.30
CA GLN A 281 -12.13 -9.42 2.58
C GLN A 281 -12.49 -8.14 3.34
N LYS A 282 -13.70 -8.08 3.96
CA LYS A 282 -14.10 -6.98 4.85
C LYS A 282 -13.10 -6.81 5.99
N GLU A 283 -12.80 -7.88 6.70
CA GLU A 283 -11.92 -7.83 7.88
C GLU A 283 -10.51 -7.39 7.53
N VAL A 284 -9.96 -7.87 6.39
CA VAL A 284 -8.66 -7.43 5.87
C VAL A 284 -8.66 -5.94 5.57
N LEU A 285 -9.67 -5.47 4.84
CA LEU A 285 -9.80 -4.05 4.53
C LEU A 285 -9.86 -3.19 5.80
N LEU A 286 -10.68 -3.57 6.77
CA LEU A 286 -10.79 -2.86 8.05
C LEU A 286 -9.46 -2.86 8.83
N ALA A 287 -8.70 -3.96 8.79
CA ALA A 287 -7.38 -4.02 9.41
C ALA A 287 -6.37 -3.09 8.72
N LEU A 288 -6.35 -3.04 7.38
CA LEU A 288 -5.49 -2.14 6.63
C LEU A 288 -5.84 -0.66 6.86
N LEU A 289 -7.13 -0.31 6.89
CA LEU A 289 -7.59 1.04 7.21
C LEU A 289 -7.17 1.47 8.63
N ARG A 290 -7.32 0.60 9.61
CA ARG A 290 -6.86 0.83 11.00
C ARG A 290 -5.34 1.06 11.04
N ASN A 291 -4.55 0.23 10.37
CA ASN A 291 -3.10 0.37 10.34
C ASN A 291 -2.67 1.71 9.72
N ARG A 292 -3.40 2.22 8.70
CA ARG A 292 -3.17 3.54 8.12
C ARG A 292 -3.41 4.67 9.13
N GLN A 293 -4.44 4.58 9.96
CA GLN A 293 -4.81 5.65 10.90
C GLN A 293 -3.81 5.85 12.05
N ASN A 294 -2.95 4.87 12.33
CA ASN A 294 -2.03 4.93 13.46
C ASN A 294 -0.97 6.05 13.36
N SER A 295 -0.75 6.64 12.18
CA SER A 295 0.16 7.77 12.02
C SER A 295 -0.34 8.77 10.97
N ARG A 296 -0.23 10.07 11.31
CA ARG A 296 -0.61 11.18 10.42
C ARG A 296 0.22 11.14 9.13
N GLY A 297 -0.42 11.38 7.99
CA GLY A 297 0.23 11.41 6.68
C GLY A 297 0.46 10.03 6.07
N SER A 298 -0.02 8.96 6.72
CA SER A 298 0.01 7.62 6.15
C SER A 298 -0.99 7.46 5.00
N GLY A 299 -0.60 6.62 4.03
CA GLY A 299 -1.41 6.28 2.87
C GLY A 299 -1.53 4.77 2.66
N LEU A 300 -2.68 4.39 2.13
CA LEU A 300 -3.01 3.03 1.70
C LEU A 300 -3.43 3.08 0.23
N VAL A 301 -2.66 2.45 -0.63
CA VAL A 301 -2.98 2.33 -2.06
C VAL A 301 -3.23 0.87 -2.36
N MET A 302 -4.33 0.56 -3.03
CA MET A 302 -4.71 -0.82 -3.30
C MET A 302 -5.07 -1.00 -4.77
N THR A 303 -4.85 -2.22 -5.27
CA THR A 303 -5.48 -2.69 -6.51
C THR A 303 -6.48 -3.78 -6.19
N THR A 304 -7.58 -3.90 -6.93
CA THR A 304 -8.59 -4.92 -6.67
C THR A 304 -9.28 -5.40 -7.94
N HIS A 305 -9.73 -6.65 -7.89
CA HIS A 305 -10.70 -7.26 -8.81
C HIS A 305 -12.02 -7.61 -8.11
N SER A 306 -12.15 -7.23 -6.83
CA SER A 306 -13.31 -7.59 -6.02
C SER A 306 -14.28 -6.43 -5.85
N PRO A 307 -15.55 -6.60 -6.23
CA PRO A 307 -16.59 -5.61 -5.94
C PRO A 307 -16.81 -5.41 -4.43
N TYR A 308 -16.51 -6.42 -3.62
CA TYR A 308 -16.66 -6.33 -2.16
C TYR A 308 -15.73 -5.28 -1.53
N ILE A 309 -14.52 -5.10 -2.05
CA ILE A 309 -13.59 -4.08 -1.54
C ILE A 309 -14.17 -2.67 -1.76
N ILE A 310 -14.73 -2.39 -2.96
CA ILE A 310 -15.38 -1.10 -3.26
C ILE A 310 -16.58 -0.89 -2.34
N ASN A 311 -17.45 -1.90 -2.25
CA ASN A 311 -18.68 -1.81 -1.47
C ASN A 311 -18.40 -1.62 0.03
N TYR A 312 -17.39 -2.29 0.59
CA TYR A 312 -17.00 -2.06 2.00
C TYR A 312 -16.34 -0.69 2.22
N LEU A 313 -15.60 -0.14 1.25
CA LEU A 313 -15.11 1.24 1.32
C LEU A 313 -16.28 2.23 1.36
N SER A 314 -17.32 2.03 0.53
CA SER A 314 -18.54 2.84 0.55
C SER A 314 -19.23 2.78 1.92
N ILE A 315 -19.29 1.59 2.54
CA ILE A 315 -19.82 1.43 3.90
C ILE A 315 -18.97 2.15 4.93
N CYS A 316 -17.64 2.13 4.82
CA CYS A 316 -16.73 2.86 5.73
C CYS A 316 -16.92 4.38 5.62
N VAL A 317 -17.15 4.89 4.39
CA VAL A 317 -17.46 6.33 4.17
C VAL A 317 -18.83 6.67 4.77
N LYS A 318 -19.86 5.85 4.53
CA LYS A 318 -21.20 6.07 5.10
C LYS A 318 -21.17 6.04 6.63
N ALA A 319 -20.44 5.09 7.21
CA ALA A 319 -20.28 5.00 8.66
C ALA A 319 -19.61 6.25 9.25
N HIS A 320 -18.61 6.82 8.57
CA HIS A 320 -18.00 8.08 8.95
C HIS A 320 -19.03 9.23 8.93
N GLN A 321 -19.83 9.37 7.87
CA GLN A 321 -20.85 10.41 7.76
C GLN A 321 -21.88 10.32 8.87
N VAL A 322 -22.34 9.10 9.21
CA VAL A 322 -23.32 8.87 10.29
C VAL A 322 -22.72 9.15 11.67
N ALA A 323 -21.45 8.83 11.88
CA ALA A 323 -20.77 9.05 13.17
C ALA A 323 -20.35 10.52 13.38
N HIS A 324 -20.14 11.26 12.30
CA HIS A 324 -19.64 12.64 12.38
C HIS A 324 -20.67 13.57 13.06
N GLY A 325 -20.30 14.14 14.21
CA GLY A 325 -21.18 15.01 14.99
C GLY A 325 -22.36 14.31 15.68
N ALA A 326 -22.41 12.96 15.66
CA ALA A 326 -23.49 12.20 16.25
C ALA A 326 -23.34 12.04 17.78
N SER A 327 -24.44 11.67 18.45
CA SER A 327 -24.44 11.35 19.88
C SER A 327 -23.63 10.06 20.16
N PRO A 328 -23.10 9.87 21.40
CA PRO A 328 -22.38 8.66 21.78
C PRO A 328 -23.15 7.35 21.50
N ASP A 329 -24.47 7.36 21.68
CA ASP A 329 -25.30 6.20 21.40
C ASP A 329 -25.32 5.82 19.92
N ILE A 330 -25.34 6.79 19.01
CA ILE A 330 -25.26 6.56 17.57
C ILE A 330 -23.88 6.06 17.21
N ILE A 331 -22.81 6.68 17.74
CA ILE A 331 -21.43 6.24 17.53
C ILE A 331 -21.26 4.77 17.96
N ALA A 332 -21.78 4.39 19.14
CA ALA A 332 -21.72 3.00 19.62
C ALA A 332 -22.48 2.01 18.71
N LYS A 333 -23.57 2.44 18.05
CA LYS A 333 -24.27 1.62 17.06
C LYS A 333 -23.46 1.47 15.77
N VAL A 334 -22.83 2.56 15.29
CA VAL A 334 -21.96 2.52 14.11
C VAL A 334 -20.76 1.61 14.36
N GLU A 335 -20.15 1.66 15.55
CA GLU A 335 -18.98 0.87 15.90
C GLU A 335 -19.22 -0.64 15.88
N LYS A 336 -20.46 -1.09 16.12
CA LYS A 336 -20.85 -2.50 15.96
C LYS A 336 -20.82 -2.97 14.49
N ILE A 337 -20.88 -2.06 13.52
CA ILE A 337 -20.89 -2.36 12.08
C ILE A 337 -19.49 -2.15 11.49
N ILE A 338 -18.90 -0.98 11.75
CA ILE A 338 -17.56 -0.57 11.31
C ILE A 338 -16.82 0.01 12.52
N PRO A 339 -15.67 -0.57 12.91
CA PRO A 339 -14.85 -0.04 13.99
C PRO A 339 -14.42 1.41 13.73
N GLN A 340 -14.40 2.23 14.78
CA GLN A 340 -14.05 3.66 14.70
C GLN A 340 -12.70 3.89 13.99
N ALA A 341 -11.70 3.03 14.24
CA ALA A 341 -10.39 3.09 13.61
C ALA A 341 -10.39 2.74 12.10
N SER A 342 -11.53 2.37 11.52
CA SER A 342 -11.68 2.04 10.09
C SER A 342 -12.65 3.00 9.37
N LEU A 343 -13.16 4.02 10.07
CA LEU A 343 -13.98 5.06 9.45
C LEU A 343 -13.16 5.85 8.43
N LEU A 344 -13.79 6.23 7.34
CA LEU A 344 -13.11 6.88 6.22
C LEU A 344 -13.85 8.15 5.81
N ALA A 345 -13.20 9.30 5.93
CA ALA A 345 -13.77 10.55 5.48
C ALA A 345 -13.85 10.58 3.93
N PRO A 346 -14.94 11.14 3.32
CA PRO A 346 -15.10 11.15 1.87
C PRO A 346 -13.90 11.72 1.10
N GLN A 347 -13.29 12.78 1.60
CA GLN A 347 -12.12 13.43 0.98
C GLN A 347 -10.83 12.60 1.07
N ASP A 348 -10.81 11.58 1.91
CA ASP A 348 -9.66 10.68 2.10
C ASP A 348 -9.66 9.52 1.09
N LEU A 349 -10.73 9.34 0.31
CA LEU A 349 -10.91 8.24 -0.63
C LEU A 349 -10.90 8.72 -2.08
N SER A 350 -10.09 8.08 -2.91
CA SER A 350 -10.18 8.15 -4.37
C SER A 350 -10.22 6.73 -4.95
N ILE A 351 -11.17 6.47 -5.83
CA ILE A 351 -11.27 5.21 -6.58
C ILE A 351 -11.11 5.52 -8.05
N TYR A 352 -10.29 4.73 -8.73
CA TYR A 352 -10.04 4.83 -10.16
C TYR A 352 -10.38 3.51 -10.82
N GLU A 353 -11.17 3.59 -11.89
CA GLU A 353 -11.55 2.48 -12.73
C GLU A 353 -10.71 2.50 -14.01
N ILE A 354 -10.17 1.33 -14.38
CA ILE A 354 -9.33 1.18 -15.56
C ILE A 354 -10.13 0.38 -16.59
N ASP A 355 -10.42 1.04 -17.71
CA ASP A 355 -11.14 0.45 -18.85
C ASP A 355 -10.25 -0.53 -19.64
N GLU A 356 -10.86 -1.29 -20.55
CA GLU A 356 -10.17 -2.28 -21.40
C GLU A 356 -9.15 -1.67 -22.34
N ASP A 357 -9.36 -0.43 -22.76
CA ASP A 357 -8.47 0.33 -23.62
C ASP A 357 -7.26 0.93 -22.87
N GLY A 358 -7.15 0.68 -21.57
CA GLY A 358 -6.10 1.20 -20.70
C GLY A 358 -6.30 2.66 -20.29
N SER A 359 -7.48 3.25 -20.54
CA SER A 359 -7.85 4.55 -20.01
C SER A 359 -8.27 4.44 -18.54
N VAL A 360 -8.00 5.50 -17.77
CA VAL A 360 -8.29 5.52 -16.33
C VAL A 360 -9.21 6.68 -16.01
N LYS A 361 -10.30 6.38 -15.31
CA LYS A 361 -11.31 7.35 -14.89
C LYS A 361 -11.48 7.33 -13.38
N LYS A 362 -11.72 8.49 -12.78
CA LYS A 362 -12.13 8.55 -11.37
C LYS A 362 -13.57 8.05 -11.26
N LEU A 363 -13.81 7.13 -10.32
CA LEU A 363 -15.16 6.65 -10.05
C LEU A 363 -16.00 7.79 -9.47
N GLU A 364 -17.20 7.98 -10.00
CA GLU A 364 -18.14 8.99 -9.53
C GLU A 364 -18.57 8.72 -8.09
N THR A 365 -18.91 9.78 -7.39
CA THR A 365 -19.41 9.69 -6.01
C THR A 365 -20.74 10.44 -5.91
N TYR A 366 -21.66 9.88 -5.14
CA TYR A 366 -22.87 10.56 -4.73
C TYR A 366 -22.78 10.89 -3.24
N ASP A 367 -22.85 12.16 -2.90
CA ASP A 367 -22.66 12.65 -1.52
C ASP A 367 -21.34 12.14 -0.89
N GLY A 368 -20.29 12.04 -1.72
CA GLY A 368 -18.96 11.55 -1.31
C GLY A 368 -18.86 10.04 -1.12
N ILE A 369 -19.94 9.29 -1.36
CA ILE A 369 -19.95 7.82 -1.35
C ILE A 369 -19.70 7.32 -2.77
N PRO A 370 -18.76 6.39 -3.00
CA PRO A 370 -18.54 5.79 -4.32
C PRO A 370 -19.83 5.19 -4.87
N THR A 371 -20.10 5.41 -6.16
CA THR A 371 -21.25 4.83 -6.85
C THR A 371 -21.15 3.31 -6.91
N ASP A 372 -22.30 2.64 -6.83
CA ASP A 372 -22.45 1.20 -7.07
C ASP A 372 -22.42 0.86 -8.58
N SER A 373 -22.67 1.83 -9.44
CA SER A 373 -22.53 1.70 -10.90
C SER A 373 -21.05 1.76 -11.28
N ASN A 374 -20.36 0.64 -11.13
CA ASN A 374 -18.98 0.44 -11.53
C ASN A 374 -18.84 -0.92 -12.24
N PHE A 375 -17.76 -1.07 -12.98
CA PHE A 375 -17.48 -2.25 -13.80
C PHE A 375 -17.62 -3.57 -13.03
N LEU A 376 -17.12 -3.64 -11.78
CA LEU A 376 -17.14 -4.88 -10.99
C LEU A 376 -18.55 -5.23 -10.49
N ASN A 377 -19.33 -4.23 -10.06
CA ASN A 377 -20.73 -4.46 -9.66
C ASN A 377 -21.62 -4.77 -10.87
N ASN A 378 -21.39 -4.09 -12.02
CA ASN A 378 -22.11 -4.36 -13.25
C ASN A 378 -21.87 -5.80 -13.74
N ALA A 379 -20.64 -6.32 -13.64
CA ALA A 379 -20.33 -7.71 -13.98
C ALA A 379 -21.06 -8.73 -13.06
N LEU A 380 -21.37 -8.37 -11.80
CA LEU A 380 -22.24 -9.19 -10.94
C LEU A 380 -23.69 -9.14 -11.38
N ALA A 381 -24.19 -7.97 -11.80
CA ALA A 381 -25.57 -7.81 -12.28
C ALA A 381 -25.82 -8.59 -13.58
N GLU A 382 -24.85 -8.59 -14.50
CA GLU A 382 -24.94 -9.32 -15.77
C GLU A 382 -25.32 -10.80 -15.60
N THR A 383 -24.84 -11.46 -14.54
CA THR A 383 -25.21 -12.87 -14.28
C THR A 383 -26.71 -13.06 -13.98
N ASN A 384 -27.33 -12.07 -13.35
CA ASN A 384 -28.77 -12.09 -13.09
C ASN A 384 -29.58 -11.82 -14.36
N ASP A 385 -29.09 -10.91 -15.21
CA ASP A 385 -29.71 -10.59 -16.50
C ASP A 385 -29.68 -11.82 -17.43
N LEU A 386 -28.52 -12.49 -17.54
CA LEU A 386 -28.39 -13.74 -18.30
C LEU A 386 -29.33 -14.84 -17.80
N TYR A 387 -29.52 -14.93 -16.48
CA TYR A 387 -30.47 -15.89 -15.91
C TYR A 387 -31.93 -15.51 -16.26
N GLY A 388 -32.27 -14.23 -16.22
CA GLY A 388 -33.56 -13.70 -16.65
C GLY A 388 -33.86 -14.03 -18.11
N ASP A 389 -32.90 -13.76 -19.00
CA ASP A 389 -33.01 -14.09 -20.44
C ASP A 389 -33.29 -15.58 -20.68
N LEU A 390 -32.62 -16.46 -19.91
CA LEU A 390 -32.85 -17.91 -20.00
C LEU A 390 -34.27 -18.31 -19.54
N MET A 391 -34.79 -17.68 -18.49
CA MET A 391 -36.15 -17.91 -18.03
C MET A 391 -37.18 -17.45 -19.09
N ASP A 392 -36.98 -16.31 -19.73
CA ASP A 392 -37.85 -15.82 -20.79
C ASP A 392 -37.88 -16.79 -22.00
N ILE A 393 -36.70 -17.34 -22.36
CA ILE A 393 -36.58 -18.36 -23.40
C ILE A 393 -37.36 -19.66 -23.01
N GLU A 394 -37.26 -20.09 -21.76
CA GLU A 394 -37.97 -21.25 -21.25
C GLU A 394 -39.48 -21.05 -21.27
N ASP A 395 -39.96 -19.88 -20.88
CA ASP A 395 -41.37 -19.53 -20.93
C ASP A 395 -41.92 -19.51 -22.36
N ASP A 396 -41.13 -19.03 -23.32
CA ASP A 396 -41.52 -19.04 -24.73
C ASP A 396 -41.49 -20.44 -25.35
N ALA A 397 -40.61 -21.32 -24.89
CA ALA A 397 -40.57 -22.71 -25.33
C ALA A 397 -41.73 -23.57 -24.77
N ASN A 398 -42.37 -23.12 -23.68
CA ASN A 398 -43.50 -23.81 -23.04
C ASN A 398 -44.87 -23.28 -23.51
N LYS A 399 -44.92 -22.23 -24.35
CA LYS A 399 -46.12 -21.73 -25.02
C LYS A 399 -46.40 -22.50 -26.34
#